data_4049d57ec8a4959fe40545818e721b4f
#
_entry.id   4049d57ec8a4959fe40545818e721b4f
#
_cell.length_a   1.000
_cell.length_b   1.000
_cell.length_c   1.000
_cell.angle_alpha   90.00
_cell.angle_beta   90.00
_cell.angle_gamma   90.00
#
_symmetry.space_group_name_H-M   'P 1'
#
loop_
_entity.id
_entity.type
_entity.pdbx_description
1 polymer ?
#
loop_
_entity_poly.entity_id
_entity_poly.type
_entity_poly.pdbx_seq_one_letter_code
_entity_poly.pdbx_strand_id
1 'polypeptide(L)'
;FVVPNHLIEQWASEFLRLYPSANLLVARKKDFEPANRKTFCSKIATGEYDAVIIGHSQCEKIPMSLKRQQAVIEQQITEIEEGIEELKASGAERFTVKSMERTRKSLNTRLEKLMSGGRKDDVVCFEQLGVDRLFVDEAHGYKNLFLYTKMQNVAGISTTDAQKSSDMYMKCQYLDEKTGGRGVIFATGTPISNSMTELYTMMRYLQSDTLREKGWSHFDCWAAHFGETKTVIELAPEGTGYRARTRFAKFYNLPELINIWKEAADVKTADQLNLPRPEAIYHNEVAKPTQTQKELVQELSERAAAVHSNRVDSKEDNMLKITSDGRKLGLDQRIINPYLPDESGTKVNLCVDNVLRIWREGAADRLTQLIFCDISTPKSQAPVRKTLSEQSDFPSTQSADPLAALNSSDSSFTVYDDIRGKLIAGGIPEEQIAFIHEANTEARKKELFAKVRTGQVRILMGSTFKMGAGMNVQDRLIALHDLDCPWRPGDLEQRS
;
A
#
# COMPACT_ATOMS: atom_id res chain seq x y z
N PHE A 1 19.34 -2.19 5.95
CA PHE A 1 18.09 -2.89 5.71
C PHE A 1 16.94 -1.93 5.92
N VAL A 2 16.11 -1.72 4.90
CA VAL A 2 14.92 -0.87 4.93
C VAL A 2 13.70 -1.78 4.91
N VAL A 3 12.95 -1.80 6.02
CA VAL A 3 11.89 -2.76 6.25
C VAL A 3 10.58 -2.05 6.64
N PRO A 4 9.42 -2.71 6.54
CA PRO A 4 8.19 -2.15 7.09
C PRO A 4 8.35 -1.76 8.56
N ASN A 5 7.84 -0.58 8.95
CA ASN A 5 8.10 -0.02 10.28
C ASN A 5 7.73 -0.95 11.46
N HIS A 6 6.73 -1.79 11.27
CA HIS A 6 6.27 -2.74 12.28
C HIS A 6 7.11 -4.02 12.36
N LEU A 7 7.99 -4.27 11.39
CA LEU A 7 8.84 -5.46 11.32
C LEU A 7 10.28 -5.23 11.77
N ILE A 8 10.66 -4.00 12.14
CA ILE A 8 12.04 -3.64 12.51
C ILE A 8 12.61 -4.57 13.59
N GLU A 9 11.86 -4.80 14.66
CA GLU A 9 12.33 -5.65 15.76
C GLU A 9 12.37 -7.14 15.39
N GLN A 10 11.44 -7.60 14.56
CA GLN A 10 11.43 -8.96 14.04
C GLN A 10 12.65 -9.20 13.16
N TRP A 11 12.93 -8.30 12.21
CA TRP A 11 14.13 -8.36 11.38
C TRP A 11 15.42 -8.40 12.20
N ALA A 12 15.53 -7.55 13.23
CA ALA A 12 16.68 -7.54 14.13
C ALA A 12 16.84 -8.88 14.87
N SER A 13 15.74 -9.45 15.36
CA SER A 13 15.74 -10.74 16.05
C SER A 13 16.15 -11.90 15.14
N GLU A 14 15.59 -11.96 13.92
CA GLU A 14 15.92 -13.00 12.94
C GLU A 14 17.36 -12.85 12.43
N PHE A 15 17.83 -11.61 12.24
CA PHE A 15 19.20 -11.34 11.84
C PHE A 15 20.20 -11.87 12.89
N LEU A 16 19.97 -11.56 14.17
CA LEU A 16 20.83 -12.05 15.27
C LEU A 16 20.72 -13.56 15.47
N ARG A 17 19.60 -14.18 15.12
CA ARG A 17 19.46 -15.64 15.14
C ARG A 17 20.36 -16.30 14.10
N LEU A 18 20.49 -15.69 12.92
CA LEU A 18 21.37 -16.17 11.85
C LEU A 18 22.83 -15.78 12.07
N TYR A 19 23.06 -14.59 12.60
CA TYR A 19 24.38 -14.00 12.81
C TYR A 19 24.52 -13.50 14.26
N PRO A 20 24.74 -14.40 15.25
CA PRO A 20 24.71 -14.04 16.67
C PRO A 20 25.77 -13.01 17.12
N SER A 21 26.90 -12.93 16.41
CA SER A 21 27.99 -12.01 16.69
C SER A 21 27.91 -10.67 15.97
N ALA A 22 26.88 -10.47 15.16
CA ALA A 22 26.75 -9.25 14.37
C ALA A 22 26.51 -8.01 15.24
N ASN A 23 27.22 -6.92 14.93
CA ASN A 23 27.02 -5.61 15.54
C ASN A 23 25.93 -4.86 14.77
N LEU A 24 24.71 -4.84 15.32
CA LEU A 24 23.53 -4.23 14.69
C LEU A 24 23.22 -2.87 15.27
N LEU A 25 22.92 -1.90 14.41
CA LEU A 25 22.24 -0.67 14.77
C LEU A 25 20.75 -0.75 14.36
N VAL A 26 19.85 -0.77 15.34
CA VAL A 26 18.41 -0.89 15.11
C VAL A 26 17.74 0.44 15.43
N ALA A 27 17.07 1.02 14.44
CA ALA A 27 16.42 2.30 14.57
C ALA A 27 15.12 2.21 15.38
N ARG A 28 14.92 3.16 16.29
CA ARG A 28 13.69 3.33 17.05
C ARG A 28 12.95 4.57 16.56
N LYS A 29 11.66 4.66 16.86
CA LYS A 29 10.84 5.81 16.46
C LYS A 29 11.43 7.14 16.95
N LYS A 30 11.93 7.19 18.18
CA LYS A 30 12.54 8.38 18.79
C LYS A 30 13.83 8.84 18.12
N ASP A 31 14.57 7.92 17.48
CA ASP A 31 15.85 8.24 16.84
C ASP A 31 15.66 9.12 15.60
N PHE A 32 14.45 9.11 15.02
CA PHE A 32 14.06 9.91 13.85
C PHE A 32 13.18 11.13 14.19
N GLU A 33 13.05 11.47 15.46
CA GLU A 33 12.54 12.78 15.87
C GLU A 33 13.54 13.89 15.49
N PRO A 34 13.09 15.13 15.21
CA PRO A 34 13.96 16.20 14.72
C PRO A 34 15.22 16.41 15.55
N ALA A 35 15.12 16.33 16.88
CA ALA A 35 16.24 16.53 17.79
C ALA A 35 17.29 15.40 17.75
N ASN A 36 16.89 14.17 17.41
CA ASN A 36 17.74 12.98 17.55
C ASN A 36 18.29 12.47 16.21
N ARG A 37 17.66 12.85 15.08
CA ARG A 37 17.97 12.34 13.74
C ARG A 37 19.42 12.57 13.35
N LYS A 38 19.95 13.77 13.59
CA LYS A 38 21.35 14.10 13.29
C LYS A 38 22.30 13.15 14.03
N THR A 39 22.06 12.94 15.32
CA THR A 39 22.87 12.04 16.17
C THR A 39 22.80 10.59 15.65
N PHE A 40 21.63 10.11 15.26
CA PHE A 40 21.47 8.76 14.72
C PHE A 40 22.19 8.60 13.38
N CYS A 41 22.04 9.54 12.45
CA CYS A 41 22.76 9.52 11.16
C CYS A 41 24.28 9.60 11.37
N SER A 42 24.75 10.42 12.33
CA SER A 42 26.18 10.47 12.67
C SER A 42 26.69 9.15 13.23
N LYS A 43 25.90 8.42 14.02
CA LYS A 43 26.26 7.08 14.50
C LYS A 43 26.43 6.10 13.34
N ILE A 44 25.55 6.15 12.34
CA ILE A 44 25.71 5.30 11.14
C ILE A 44 27.02 5.64 10.42
N ALA A 45 27.29 6.93 10.22
CA ALA A 45 28.45 7.40 9.45
C ALA A 45 29.80 7.12 10.12
N THR A 46 29.83 7.04 11.45
CA THR A 46 31.08 6.93 12.24
C THR A 46 31.25 5.62 12.99
N GLY A 47 30.19 4.79 13.05
CA GLY A 47 30.20 3.53 13.76
C GLY A 47 30.59 2.36 12.86
N GLU A 48 31.14 1.33 13.47
CA GLU A 48 31.48 0.05 12.79
C GLU A 48 30.33 -0.94 13.02
N TYR A 49 29.31 -0.88 12.16
CA TYR A 49 28.18 -1.78 12.20
C TYR A 49 28.19 -2.75 11.03
N ASP A 50 27.89 -4.01 11.30
CA ASP A 50 27.70 -5.03 10.25
C ASP A 50 26.41 -4.75 9.48
N ALA A 51 25.37 -4.29 10.18
CA ALA A 51 24.12 -3.88 9.56
C ALA A 51 23.38 -2.78 10.33
N VAL A 52 22.63 -1.97 9.59
CA VAL A 52 21.69 -0.98 10.13
C VAL A 52 20.29 -1.34 9.68
N ILE A 53 19.35 -1.49 10.61
CA ILE A 53 17.95 -1.82 10.32
C ILE A 53 17.08 -0.59 10.60
N ILE A 54 16.41 -0.07 9.57
CA ILE A 54 15.55 1.11 9.64
C ILE A 54 14.20 0.86 8.95
N GLY A 55 13.17 1.59 9.37
CA GLY A 55 11.87 1.52 8.74
C GLY A 55 11.77 2.36 7.46
N HIS A 56 10.82 2.03 6.57
CA HIS A 56 10.56 2.78 5.34
C HIS A 56 10.41 4.28 5.60
N SER A 57 9.53 4.66 6.54
CA SER A 57 9.30 6.07 6.89
C SER A 57 10.50 6.76 7.56
N GLN A 58 11.44 6.00 8.08
CA GLN A 58 12.69 6.51 8.64
C GLN A 58 13.73 6.74 7.53
N CYS A 59 13.81 5.83 6.56
CA CYS A 59 14.66 5.97 5.38
C CYS A 59 14.33 7.24 4.59
N GLU A 60 13.04 7.56 4.43
CA GLU A 60 12.56 8.78 3.77
C GLU A 60 13.04 10.08 4.45
N LYS A 61 13.35 10.02 5.74
CA LYS A 61 13.83 11.18 6.51
C LYS A 61 15.35 11.42 6.40
N ILE A 62 16.07 10.54 5.73
CA ILE A 62 17.49 10.69 5.42
C ILE A 62 17.59 11.26 4.00
N PRO A 63 17.87 12.56 3.83
CA PRO A 63 17.83 13.18 2.52
C PRO A 63 19.04 12.80 1.66
N MET A 64 18.88 12.87 0.35
CA MET A 64 19.98 12.95 -0.59
C MET A 64 20.55 14.39 -0.61
N SER A 65 21.79 14.55 -1.10
CA SER A 65 22.38 15.87 -1.27
C SER A 65 21.52 16.77 -2.19
N LEU A 66 21.51 18.07 -1.90
CA LEU A 66 20.74 19.05 -2.71
C LEU A 66 21.13 18.99 -4.18
N LYS A 67 22.43 18.82 -4.46
CA LYS A 67 22.94 18.70 -5.83
C LYS A 67 22.31 17.54 -6.59
N ARG A 68 22.19 16.37 -5.94
CA ARG A 68 21.58 15.19 -6.57
C ARG A 68 20.08 15.34 -6.75
N GLN A 69 19.40 15.89 -5.75
CA GLN A 69 17.97 16.18 -5.85
C GLN A 69 17.67 17.15 -7.01
N GLN A 70 18.47 18.20 -7.14
CA GLN A 70 18.36 19.17 -8.23
C GLN A 70 18.57 18.51 -9.59
N ALA A 71 19.64 17.76 -9.77
CA ALA A 71 19.95 17.09 -11.04
C ALA A 71 18.83 16.16 -11.52
N VAL A 72 18.21 15.39 -10.60
CA VAL A 72 17.09 14.50 -10.94
C VAL A 72 15.85 15.30 -11.36
N ILE A 73 15.52 16.40 -10.68
CA ILE A 73 14.37 17.23 -11.06
C ILE A 73 14.62 17.91 -12.41
N GLU A 74 15.82 18.42 -12.65
CA GLU A 74 16.20 19.03 -13.92
C GLU A 74 16.11 18.03 -15.07
N GLN A 75 16.58 16.79 -14.87
CA GLN A 75 16.45 15.72 -15.86
C GLN A 75 14.98 15.44 -16.18
N GLN A 76 14.11 15.33 -15.17
CA GLN A 76 12.68 15.12 -15.35
C GLN A 76 12.02 16.26 -16.13
N ILE A 77 12.43 17.50 -15.88
CA ILE A 77 11.95 18.67 -16.61
C ILE A 77 12.35 18.58 -18.09
N THR A 78 13.61 18.24 -18.37
CA THR A 78 14.13 18.09 -19.75
C THR A 78 13.35 17.01 -20.50
N GLU A 79 13.16 15.83 -19.90
CA GLU A 79 12.38 14.72 -20.50
C GLU A 79 10.94 15.15 -20.85
N ILE A 80 10.30 15.96 -20.00
CA ILE A 80 8.95 16.46 -20.26
C ILE A 80 8.95 17.52 -21.36
N GLU A 81 9.95 18.40 -21.40
CA GLU A 81 10.06 19.45 -22.41
C GLU A 81 10.26 18.85 -23.80
N GLU A 82 11.18 17.90 -23.95
CA GLU A 82 11.38 17.14 -25.19
C GLU A 82 10.08 16.47 -25.65
N GLY A 83 9.36 15.82 -24.72
CA GLY A 83 8.08 15.19 -25.04
C GLY A 83 6.97 16.16 -25.42
N ILE A 84 6.92 17.36 -24.84
CA ILE A 84 5.96 18.40 -25.23
C ILE A 84 6.26 18.87 -26.67
N GLU A 85 7.52 19.05 -27.02
CA GLU A 85 7.93 19.45 -28.37
C GLU A 85 7.57 18.41 -29.42
N GLU A 86 7.84 17.13 -29.15
CA GLU A 86 7.46 16.03 -30.03
C GLU A 86 5.93 15.92 -30.23
N LEU A 87 5.15 16.08 -29.17
CA LEU A 87 3.70 16.04 -29.24
C LEU A 87 3.12 17.21 -30.03
N LYS A 88 3.70 18.39 -29.88
CA LYS A 88 3.32 19.56 -30.67
C LYS A 88 3.64 19.37 -32.16
N ALA A 89 4.81 18.80 -32.48
CA ALA A 89 5.22 18.50 -33.84
C ALA A 89 4.34 17.40 -34.50
N SER A 90 3.87 16.41 -33.73
CA SER A 90 3.00 15.33 -34.23
C SER A 90 1.52 15.69 -34.30
N GLY A 91 1.11 16.89 -33.92
CA GLY A 91 -0.30 17.32 -33.95
C GLY A 91 -1.18 16.61 -32.90
N ALA A 92 -0.60 16.14 -31.79
CA ALA A 92 -1.30 15.42 -30.75
C ALA A 92 -2.41 16.24 -30.05
N GLU A 93 -3.33 15.54 -29.39
CA GLU A 93 -4.46 16.16 -28.71
C GLU A 93 -4.02 17.22 -27.68
N ARG A 94 -4.64 18.40 -27.75
CA ARG A 94 -4.38 19.54 -26.86
C ARG A 94 -4.48 19.19 -25.37
N PHE A 95 -5.28 18.18 -25.00
CA PHE A 95 -5.43 17.73 -23.62
C PHE A 95 -4.13 17.11 -23.07
N THR A 96 -3.47 16.26 -23.85
CA THR A 96 -2.21 15.58 -23.45
C THR A 96 -1.10 16.61 -23.25
N VAL A 97 -0.92 17.54 -24.19
CA VAL A 97 0.05 18.63 -24.05
C VAL A 97 -0.20 19.46 -22.80
N LYS A 98 -1.46 19.82 -22.53
CA LYS A 98 -1.85 20.62 -21.35
C LYS A 98 -1.60 19.90 -20.02
N SER A 99 -1.78 18.57 -19.99
CA SER A 99 -1.45 17.75 -18.83
C SER A 99 0.04 17.76 -18.54
N MET A 100 0.87 17.62 -19.56
CA MET A 100 2.32 17.65 -19.44
C MET A 100 2.87 19.02 -19.03
N GLU A 101 2.30 20.10 -19.56
CA GLU A 101 2.63 21.47 -19.13
C GLU A 101 2.32 21.69 -17.64
N ARG A 102 1.25 21.10 -17.11
CA ARG A 102 0.96 21.14 -15.66
C ARG A 102 2.02 20.39 -14.85
N THR A 103 2.43 19.20 -15.30
CA THR A 103 3.47 18.41 -14.64
C THR A 103 4.81 19.17 -14.65
N ARG A 104 5.21 19.75 -15.79
CA ARG A 104 6.39 20.60 -15.88
C ARG A 104 6.35 21.76 -14.89
N LYS A 105 5.21 22.46 -14.82
CA LYS A 105 5.03 23.58 -13.87
C LYS A 105 5.18 23.11 -12.42
N SER A 106 4.65 21.94 -12.08
CA SER A 106 4.78 21.33 -10.74
C SER A 106 6.23 21.03 -10.40
N LEU A 107 7.00 20.46 -11.34
CA LEU A 107 8.43 20.16 -11.16
C LEU A 107 9.27 21.46 -11.01
N ASN A 108 9.01 22.49 -11.83
CA ASN A 108 9.67 23.78 -11.68
C ASN A 108 9.40 24.41 -10.30
N THR A 109 8.14 24.37 -9.82
CA THR A 109 7.81 24.84 -8.46
C THR A 109 8.55 24.05 -7.39
N ARG A 110 8.72 22.73 -7.59
CA ARG A 110 9.48 21.87 -6.67
C ARG A 110 10.97 22.23 -6.69
N LEU A 111 11.53 22.49 -7.86
CA LEU A 111 12.90 22.95 -8.03
C LEU A 111 13.15 24.31 -7.36
N GLU A 112 12.28 25.28 -7.59
CA GLU A 112 12.33 26.59 -6.93
C GLU A 112 12.29 26.47 -5.41
N LYS A 113 11.39 25.64 -4.87
CA LYS A 113 11.31 25.37 -3.42
C LYS A 113 12.59 24.72 -2.88
N LEU A 114 13.18 23.81 -3.64
CA LEU A 114 14.45 23.17 -3.28
C LEU A 114 15.59 24.20 -3.21
N MET A 115 15.64 25.11 -4.18
CA MET A 115 16.68 26.15 -4.30
C MET A 115 16.49 27.28 -3.27
N SER A 116 15.24 27.70 -3.01
CA SER A 116 14.91 28.78 -2.08
C SER A 116 14.85 28.34 -0.62
N GLY A 117 14.64 27.05 -0.38
CA GLY A 117 14.66 26.46 0.96
C GLY A 117 16.08 26.42 1.50
N GLY A 118 16.53 27.50 2.14
CA GLY A 118 17.79 27.48 2.91
C GLY A 118 17.82 26.24 3.82
N ARG A 119 19.03 25.71 4.08
CA ARG A 119 19.33 24.55 4.92
C ARG A 119 18.46 24.52 6.19
N LYS A 120 17.31 23.86 6.11
CA LYS A 120 16.42 23.73 7.29
C LYS A 120 16.91 22.68 8.29
N ASP A 121 17.69 21.70 7.83
CA ASP A 121 18.31 20.69 8.72
C ASP A 121 19.75 20.45 8.26
N ASP A 122 20.68 20.66 9.16
CA ASP A 122 22.09 20.24 9.04
C ASP A 122 22.19 18.72 9.28
N VAL A 123 21.44 17.95 8.49
CA VAL A 123 21.39 16.48 8.59
C VAL A 123 22.42 15.89 7.65
N VAL A 124 23.09 14.84 8.11
CA VAL A 124 24.00 14.01 7.29
C VAL A 124 23.20 13.44 6.12
N CYS A 125 23.65 13.69 4.89
CA CYS A 125 23.03 13.15 3.69
C CYS A 125 23.33 11.65 3.55
N PHE A 126 22.48 10.94 2.79
CA PHE A 126 22.62 9.49 2.59
C PHE A 126 24.01 9.10 2.04
N GLU A 127 24.55 9.90 1.13
CA GLU A 127 25.88 9.70 0.56
C GLU A 127 27.01 9.71 1.61
N GLN A 128 26.79 10.40 2.73
CA GLN A 128 27.76 10.55 3.81
C GLN A 128 27.67 9.43 4.86
N LEU A 129 26.64 8.57 4.78
CA LEU A 129 26.46 7.49 5.74
C LEU A 129 27.46 6.34 5.58
N GLY A 130 28.15 6.26 4.46
CA GLY A 130 29.09 5.15 4.17
C GLY A 130 28.42 3.85 3.75
N VAL A 131 27.11 3.85 3.52
CA VAL A 131 26.37 2.66 3.07
C VAL A 131 26.89 2.18 1.72
N ASP A 132 27.06 0.88 1.56
CA ASP A 132 27.51 0.22 0.33
C ASP A 132 26.53 -0.82 -0.20
N ARG A 133 25.57 -1.26 0.60
CA ARG A 133 24.50 -2.18 0.21
C ARG A 133 23.18 -1.72 0.81
N LEU A 134 22.11 -1.81 0.03
CA LEU A 134 20.74 -1.45 0.42
C LEU A 134 19.83 -2.63 0.16
N PHE A 135 19.30 -3.21 1.23
CA PHE A 135 18.29 -4.24 1.18
C PHE A 135 16.94 -3.61 1.50
N VAL A 136 15.97 -3.77 0.62
CA VAL A 136 14.62 -3.19 0.79
C VAL A 136 13.59 -4.29 0.78
N ASP A 137 13.00 -4.53 1.94
CA ASP A 137 11.89 -5.45 2.10
C ASP A 137 10.57 -4.77 1.72
N GLU A 138 9.61 -5.54 1.19
CA GLU A 138 8.33 -5.04 0.65
C GLU A 138 8.54 -3.89 -0.36
N ALA A 139 9.49 -4.10 -1.27
CA ALA A 139 9.93 -3.08 -2.23
C ALA A 139 8.80 -2.61 -3.17
N HIS A 140 7.71 -3.38 -3.33
CA HIS A 140 6.52 -2.96 -4.06
C HIS A 140 5.91 -1.65 -3.52
N GLY A 141 6.23 -1.26 -2.28
CA GLY A 141 5.85 0.03 -1.71
C GLY A 141 6.41 1.24 -2.47
N TYR A 142 7.43 1.06 -3.30
CA TYR A 142 8.10 2.12 -4.09
C TYR A 142 7.71 2.14 -5.58
N LYS A 143 6.67 1.42 -5.97
CA LYS A 143 6.21 1.28 -7.36
C LYS A 143 5.69 2.58 -8.02
N ASN A 144 5.27 3.57 -7.23
CA ASN A 144 4.77 4.84 -7.72
C ASN A 144 5.92 5.83 -8.00
N LEU A 145 6.87 5.41 -8.83
CA LEU A 145 7.95 6.27 -9.31
C LEU A 145 7.43 7.10 -10.48
N PHE A 146 7.88 8.36 -10.56
CA PHE A 146 7.55 9.24 -11.69
C PHE A 146 7.76 8.54 -13.02
N LEU A 147 6.74 8.55 -13.85
CA LEU A 147 6.71 7.94 -15.17
C LEU A 147 6.24 8.95 -16.19
N TYR A 148 7.14 9.28 -17.13
CA TYR A 148 6.77 10.02 -18.31
C TYR A 148 6.19 9.08 -19.37
N THR A 149 5.03 9.44 -19.97
CA THR A 149 4.43 8.70 -21.07
C THR A 149 3.49 9.58 -21.89
N LYS A 150 3.45 9.34 -23.19
CA LYS A 150 2.46 9.93 -24.13
C LYS A 150 1.08 9.23 -24.02
N MET A 151 1.00 8.06 -23.39
CA MET A 151 -0.21 7.25 -23.25
C MET A 151 -1.12 7.73 -22.10
N GLN A 152 -1.55 8.99 -22.11
CA GLN A 152 -2.31 9.61 -21.00
C GLN A 152 -3.72 9.03 -20.80
N ASN A 153 -4.35 8.47 -21.83
CA ASN A 153 -5.72 7.95 -21.76
C ASN A 153 -5.79 6.42 -21.73
N VAL A 154 -4.69 5.74 -21.41
CA VAL A 154 -4.62 4.29 -21.32
C VAL A 154 -4.76 3.84 -19.86
N ALA A 155 -5.82 3.10 -19.56
CA ALA A 155 -6.01 2.56 -18.23
C ALA A 155 -4.96 1.47 -17.91
N GLY A 156 -4.54 1.39 -16.65
CA GLY A 156 -3.49 0.49 -16.21
C GLY A 156 -2.08 1.11 -16.27
N ILE A 157 -1.95 2.35 -16.75
CA ILE A 157 -0.72 3.12 -16.67
C ILE A 157 -0.86 4.09 -15.50
N SER A 158 -0.01 3.94 -14.48
CA SER A 158 0.04 4.86 -13.34
C SER A 158 1.04 5.98 -13.64
N THR A 159 0.55 7.22 -13.62
CA THR A 159 1.37 8.43 -13.76
C THR A 159 1.57 9.14 -12.40
N THR A 160 1.26 8.46 -11.30
CA THR A 160 1.42 9.01 -9.94
C THR A 160 2.90 9.06 -9.56
N ASP A 161 3.33 10.20 -9.01
CA ASP A 161 4.66 10.37 -8.43
C ASP A 161 4.55 10.44 -6.90
N ALA A 162 5.17 9.46 -6.23
CA ALA A 162 5.30 9.47 -4.78
C ALA A 162 6.70 9.93 -4.40
N GLN A 163 6.80 10.96 -3.57
CA GLN A 163 8.08 11.51 -3.12
C GLN A 163 9.00 10.42 -2.52
N LYS A 164 8.45 9.45 -1.79
CA LYS A 164 9.22 8.31 -1.26
C LYS A 164 9.87 7.46 -2.35
N SER A 165 9.18 7.27 -3.49
CA SER A 165 9.69 6.47 -4.60
C SER A 165 10.81 7.23 -5.33
N SER A 166 10.65 8.53 -5.56
CA SER A 166 11.69 9.38 -6.12
C SER A 166 12.93 9.45 -5.22
N ASP A 167 12.74 9.54 -3.89
CA ASP A 167 13.84 9.52 -2.92
C ASP A 167 14.57 8.17 -2.91
N MET A 168 13.85 7.06 -2.89
CA MET A 168 14.44 5.71 -2.97
C MET A 168 15.20 5.52 -4.29
N TYR A 169 14.65 6.01 -5.40
CA TYR A 169 15.30 5.91 -6.70
C TYR A 169 16.66 6.62 -6.73
N MET A 170 16.75 7.82 -6.18
CA MET A 170 18.03 8.54 -6.07
C MET A 170 19.06 7.79 -5.24
N LYS A 171 18.62 7.13 -4.13
CA LYS A 171 19.49 6.30 -3.30
C LYS A 171 19.99 5.07 -4.05
N CYS A 172 19.11 4.42 -4.79
CA CYS A 172 19.46 3.25 -5.62
C CYS A 172 20.47 3.64 -6.71
N GLN A 173 20.22 4.72 -7.45
CA GLN A 173 21.16 5.20 -8.46
C GLN A 173 22.54 5.55 -7.88
N TYR A 174 22.56 6.22 -6.72
CA TYR A 174 23.83 6.51 -6.04
C TYR A 174 24.62 5.25 -5.71
N LEU A 175 23.94 4.23 -5.19
CA LEU A 175 24.61 2.97 -4.83
C LEU A 175 25.04 2.18 -6.06
N ASP A 176 24.27 2.17 -7.12
CA ASP A 176 24.64 1.51 -8.37
C ASP A 176 25.88 2.18 -9.00
N GLU A 177 25.93 3.51 -9.04
CA GLU A 177 27.12 4.26 -9.47
C GLU A 177 28.35 3.90 -8.61
N LYS A 178 28.17 3.81 -7.28
CA LYS A 178 29.27 3.50 -6.34
C LYS A 178 29.75 2.06 -6.45
N THR A 179 28.87 1.12 -6.74
CA THR A 179 29.14 -0.33 -6.64
C THR A 179 29.17 -1.06 -7.98
N GLY A 180 28.98 -0.35 -9.09
CA GLY A 180 28.89 -0.96 -10.42
C GLY A 180 27.65 -1.85 -10.59
N GLY A 181 26.47 -1.35 -10.16
CA GLY A 181 25.19 -2.04 -10.30
C GLY A 181 24.93 -3.18 -9.30
N ARG A 182 25.68 -3.23 -8.20
CA ARG A 182 25.59 -4.31 -7.18
C ARG A 182 25.19 -3.80 -5.78
N GLY A 183 24.68 -2.57 -5.70
CA GLY A 183 24.41 -1.92 -4.44
C GLY A 183 23.01 -2.16 -3.87
N VAL A 184 22.06 -2.65 -4.67
CA VAL A 184 20.63 -2.67 -4.32
C VAL A 184 20.04 -4.06 -4.42
N ILE A 185 19.37 -4.48 -3.38
CA ILE A 185 18.62 -5.74 -3.30
C ILE A 185 17.19 -5.45 -2.86
N PHE A 186 16.22 -5.80 -3.70
CA PHE A 186 14.80 -5.69 -3.39
C PHE A 186 14.20 -7.05 -3.07
N ALA A 187 13.36 -7.12 -2.05
CA ALA A 187 12.58 -8.29 -1.71
C ALA A 187 11.08 -7.93 -1.71
N THR A 188 10.27 -8.74 -2.35
CA THR A 188 8.82 -8.59 -2.36
C THR A 188 8.13 -9.87 -2.82
N GLY A 189 6.99 -10.21 -2.22
CA GLY A 189 6.12 -11.27 -2.69
C GLY A 189 5.25 -10.86 -3.88
N THR A 190 5.12 -9.56 -4.16
CA THR A 190 4.20 -9.02 -5.18
C THR A 190 4.87 -7.92 -6.02
N PRO A 191 5.82 -8.26 -6.91
CA PRO A 191 6.53 -7.27 -7.73
C PRO A 191 5.58 -6.51 -8.66
N ILE A 192 4.49 -7.15 -9.07
CA ILE A 192 3.39 -6.57 -9.85
C ILE A 192 2.09 -6.80 -9.08
N SER A 193 1.48 -5.75 -8.57
CA SER A 193 0.27 -5.87 -7.74
C SER A 193 -0.98 -5.25 -8.35
N ASN A 194 -0.84 -4.29 -9.25
CA ASN A 194 -1.98 -3.54 -9.80
C ASN A 194 -1.85 -3.17 -11.28
N SER A 195 -0.64 -2.95 -11.76
CA SER A 195 -0.39 -2.49 -13.12
C SER A 195 0.86 -3.13 -13.71
N MET A 196 0.81 -3.47 -14.98
CA MET A 196 1.97 -3.99 -15.72
C MET A 196 3.14 -2.99 -15.77
N THR A 197 2.86 -1.70 -15.61
CA THR A 197 3.89 -0.64 -15.53
C THR A 197 4.78 -0.77 -14.28
N GLU A 198 4.31 -1.49 -13.27
CA GLU A 198 5.09 -1.73 -12.05
C GLU A 198 6.35 -2.54 -12.33
N LEU A 199 6.31 -3.48 -13.28
CA LEU A 199 7.51 -4.21 -13.71
C LEU A 199 8.56 -3.27 -14.31
N TYR A 200 8.15 -2.39 -15.22
CA TYR A 200 9.06 -1.36 -15.76
C TYR A 200 9.67 -0.50 -14.66
N THR A 201 8.88 -0.13 -13.68
CA THR A 201 9.37 0.64 -12.52
C THR A 201 10.43 -0.14 -11.74
N MET A 202 10.23 -1.45 -11.51
CA MET A 202 11.24 -2.29 -10.86
C MET A 202 12.50 -2.42 -11.72
N MET A 203 12.36 -2.55 -13.04
CA MET A 203 13.52 -2.55 -13.96
C MET A 203 14.27 -1.22 -13.91
N ARG A 204 13.60 -0.09 -13.74
CA ARG A 204 14.28 1.21 -13.56
C ARG A 204 15.15 1.26 -12.30
N TYR A 205 14.72 0.62 -11.21
CA TYR A 205 15.51 0.52 -9.99
C TYR A 205 16.70 -0.42 -10.13
N LEU A 206 16.54 -1.55 -10.82
CA LEU A 206 17.47 -2.69 -10.74
C LEU A 206 18.24 -2.95 -12.04
N GLN A 207 17.77 -2.44 -13.16
CA GLN A 207 18.30 -2.71 -14.51
C GLN A 207 18.39 -1.43 -15.35
N SER A 208 18.76 -0.29 -14.73
CA SER A 208 18.80 1.01 -15.41
C SER A 208 19.78 1.00 -16.59
N ASP A 209 20.91 0.30 -16.48
CA ASP A 209 21.89 0.19 -17.55
C ASP A 209 21.38 -0.68 -18.70
N THR A 210 20.76 -1.81 -18.40
CA THR A 210 20.11 -2.67 -19.42
C THR A 210 19.03 -1.92 -20.18
N LEU A 211 18.19 -1.13 -19.48
CA LEU A 211 17.18 -0.29 -20.14
C LEU A 211 17.83 0.77 -21.07
N ARG A 212 18.93 1.36 -20.66
CA ARG A 212 19.67 2.35 -21.47
C ARG A 212 20.32 1.70 -22.69
N GLU A 213 21.00 0.61 -22.53
CA GLU A 213 21.67 -0.13 -23.61
C GLU A 213 20.70 -0.62 -24.68
N LYS A 214 19.50 -1.03 -24.27
CA LYS A 214 18.43 -1.49 -25.17
C LYS A 214 17.59 -0.37 -25.77
N GLY A 215 17.82 0.89 -25.38
CA GLY A 215 17.02 2.05 -25.84
C GLY A 215 15.62 2.11 -25.21
N TRP A 216 15.41 1.48 -24.05
CA TRP A 216 14.12 1.44 -23.34
C TRP A 216 14.09 2.32 -22.09
N SER A 217 14.95 3.32 -22.02
CA SER A 217 14.97 4.28 -20.90
C SER A 217 13.66 5.05 -20.76
N HIS A 218 12.93 5.26 -21.87
CA HIS A 218 11.60 5.83 -21.87
C HIS A 218 10.53 4.73 -21.85
N PHE A 219 9.51 4.91 -21.03
CA PHE A 219 8.43 3.93 -20.87
C PHE A 219 7.75 3.60 -22.21
N ASP A 220 7.51 4.60 -23.06
CA ASP A 220 6.82 4.38 -24.32
C ASP A 220 7.60 3.45 -25.27
N CYS A 221 8.95 3.50 -25.25
CA CYS A 221 9.80 2.57 -26.02
C CYS A 221 9.69 1.15 -25.47
N TRP A 222 9.76 0.99 -24.14
CA TRP A 222 9.57 -0.30 -23.49
C TRP A 222 8.17 -0.84 -23.71
N ALA A 223 7.15 0.00 -23.58
CA ALA A 223 5.76 -0.37 -23.78
C ALA A 223 5.46 -0.77 -25.23
N ALA A 224 6.05 -0.10 -26.21
CA ALA A 224 5.93 -0.48 -27.62
C ALA A 224 6.54 -1.86 -27.92
N HIS A 225 7.54 -2.29 -27.13
CA HIS A 225 8.21 -3.58 -27.31
C HIS A 225 7.55 -4.73 -26.56
N PHE A 226 6.99 -4.45 -25.38
CA PHE A 226 6.47 -5.48 -24.45
C PHE A 226 4.98 -5.35 -24.14
N GLY A 227 4.33 -4.28 -24.53
CA GLY A 227 2.97 -3.97 -24.12
C GLY A 227 1.96 -3.97 -25.26
N GLU A 228 0.82 -4.58 -25.01
CA GLU A 228 -0.33 -4.55 -25.92
C GLU A 228 -1.47 -3.77 -25.25
N THR A 229 -1.96 -2.74 -25.94
CA THR A 229 -3.17 -2.03 -25.53
C THR A 229 -4.39 -2.65 -26.20
N LYS A 230 -5.45 -2.85 -25.41
CA LYS A 230 -6.75 -3.34 -25.92
C LYS A 230 -7.85 -2.37 -25.55
N THR A 231 -8.71 -2.09 -26.53
CA THR A 231 -9.96 -1.39 -26.27
C THR A 231 -11.04 -2.43 -25.99
N VAL A 232 -11.61 -2.37 -24.79
CA VAL A 232 -12.66 -3.28 -24.33
C VAL A 232 -13.92 -2.47 -24.10
N ILE A 233 -15.05 -3.05 -24.46
CA ILE A 233 -16.37 -2.50 -24.10
C ILE A 233 -16.68 -3.05 -22.69
N GLU A 234 -16.79 -2.18 -21.72
CA GLU A 234 -17.12 -2.54 -20.35
C GLU A 234 -18.42 -1.87 -19.89
N LEU A 235 -19.10 -2.50 -18.93
CA LEU A 235 -20.27 -1.90 -18.31
C LEU A 235 -19.84 -0.60 -17.61
N ALA A 236 -20.59 0.46 -17.81
CA ALA A 236 -20.34 1.72 -17.13
C ALA A 236 -20.52 1.56 -15.60
N PRO A 237 -19.74 2.28 -14.76
CA PRO A 237 -19.79 2.15 -13.29
C PRO A 237 -21.18 2.37 -12.70
N GLU A 238 -22.00 3.17 -13.34
CA GLU A 238 -23.40 3.45 -12.98
C GLU A 238 -24.36 2.27 -13.24
N GLY A 239 -23.86 1.17 -13.85
CA GLY A 239 -24.66 -0.01 -14.16
C GLY A 239 -25.60 0.14 -15.36
N THR A 240 -25.64 1.31 -15.99
CA THR A 240 -26.51 1.63 -17.13
C THR A 240 -25.66 2.02 -18.34
N GLY A 241 -25.58 1.12 -19.33
CA GLY A 241 -24.85 1.39 -20.55
C GLY A 241 -23.44 0.80 -20.61
N TYR A 242 -22.79 0.99 -21.74
CA TYR A 242 -21.45 0.47 -22.03
C TYR A 242 -20.53 1.62 -22.45
N ARG A 243 -19.25 1.51 -22.07
CA ARG A 243 -18.21 2.43 -22.51
C ARG A 243 -17.02 1.67 -23.11
N ALA A 244 -16.43 2.22 -24.15
CA ALA A 244 -15.17 1.74 -24.67
C ALA A 244 -14.03 2.29 -23.81
N ARG A 245 -13.13 1.43 -23.37
CA ARG A 245 -11.95 1.82 -22.60
C ARG A 245 -10.71 1.10 -23.09
N THR A 246 -9.69 1.88 -23.46
CA THR A 246 -8.39 1.35 -23.83
C THR A 246 -7.59 1.07 -22.57
N ARG A 247 -7.04 -0.15 -22.46
CA ARG A 247 -6.23 -0.60 -21.34
C ARG A 247 -4.89 -1.11 -21.83
N PHE A 248 -3.83 -0.88 -21.07
CA PHE A 248 -2.58 -1.62 -21.17
C PHE A 248 -2.80 -3.00 -20.53
N ALA A 249 -3.14 -4.00 -21.35
CA ALA A 249 -3.83 -5.19 -20.88
C ALA A 249 -3.03 -6.47 -20.97
N LYS A 250 -2.01 -6.54 -21.84
CA LYS A 250 -1.22 -7.75 -22.04
C LYS A 250 0.25 -7.44 -22.23
N PHE A 251 1.08 -8.37 -21.78
CA PHE A 251 2.46 -8.43 -22.24
C PHE A 251 2.55 -9.06 -23.61
N TYR A 252 3.28 -8.42 -24.48
CA TYR A 252 3.76 -8.94 -25.74
C TYR A 252 5.21 -9.39 -25.56
N ASN A 253 5.71 -10.32 -26.38
CA ASN A 253 7.08 -10.79 -26.32
C ASN A 253 7.54 -11.19 -24.88
N LEU A 254 6.65 -11.87 -24.17
CA LEU A 254 6.84 -12.27 -22.77
C LEU A 254 8.13 -13.10 -22.53
N PRO A 255 8.56 -14.04 -23.44
CA PRO A 255 9.79 -14.81 -23.23
C PRO A 255 11.04 -13.94 -23.14
N GLU A 256 11.18 -12.93 -23.98
CA GLU A 256 12.31 -12.00 -23.94
C GLU A 256 12.27 -11.16 -22.66
N LEU A 257 11.11 -10.63 -22.30
CA LEU A 257 10.91 -9.85 -21.09
C LEU A 257 11.30 -10.66 -19.83
N ILE A 258 10.85 -11.91 -19.74
CA ILE A 258 11.17 -12.80 -18.62
C ILE A 258 12.66 -13.10 -18.57
N ASN A 259 13.31 -13.34 -19.71
CA ASN A 259 14.75 -13.60 -19.75
C ASN A 259 15.55 -12.41 -19.25
N ILE A 260 15.23 -11.21 -19.71
CA ILE A 260 15.87 -9.97 -19.24
C ILE A 260 15.61 -9.74 -17.75
N TRP A 261 14.38 -9.97 -17.29
CA TRP A 261 14.04 -9.82 -15.88
C TRP A 261 14.80 -10.79 -14.98
N LYS A 262 14.99 -12.04 -15.42
CA LYS A 262 15.74 -13.07 -14.68
C LYS A 262 17.24 -12.78 -14.55
N GLU A 263 17.80 -11.87 -15.35
CA GLU A 263 19.19 -11.41 -15.17
C GLU A 263 19.38 -10.67 -13.84
N ALA A 264 18.32 -9.99 -13.34
CA ALA A 264 18.37 -9.22 -12.10
C ALA A 264 17.45 -9.79 -10.99
N ALA A 265 16.60 -10.77 -11.28
CA ALA A 265 15.60 -11.26 -10.35
C ALA A 265 15.69 -12.79 -10.15
N ASP A 266 15.77 -13.21 -8.90
CA ASP A 266 15.51 -14.60 -8.50
C ASP A 266 14.04 -14.75 -8.12
N VAL A 267 13.29 -15.47 -8.96
CA VAL A 267 11.84 -15.66 -8.78
C VAL A 267 11.58 -17.10 -8.35
N LYS A 268 10.98 -17.25 -7.18
CA LYS A 268 10.54 -18.54 -6.64
C LYS A 268 9.03 -18.52 -6.44
N THR A 269 8.32 -19.40 -7.13
CA THR A 269 6.89 -19.60 -6.89
C THR A 269 6.67 -20.52 -5.69
N ALA A 270 5.49 -20.47 -5.14
CA ALA A 270 5.09 -21.29 -4.00
C ALA A 270 5.34 -22.80 -4.22
N ASP A 271 5.05 -23.29 -5.43
CA ASP A 271 5.23 -24.69 -5.80
C ASP A 271 6.70 -25.12 -5.85
N GLN A 272 7.61 -24.18 -6.15
CA GLN A 272 9.06 -24.43 -6.18
C GLN A 272 9.70 -24.47 -4.79
N LEU A 273 9.04 -23.87 -3.78
CA LEU A 273 9.59 -23.75 -2.44
C LEU A 273 9.33 -24.97 -1.56
N ASN A 274 8.44 -25.89 -1.98
CA ASN A 274 8.03 -27.08 -1.21
C ASN A 274 7.76 -26.79 0.29
N LEU A 275 7.17 -25.63 0.56
CA LEU A 275 6.85 -25.24 1.94
C LEU A 275 5.72 -26.11 2.47
N PRO A 276 5.78 -26.54 3.74
CA PRO A 276 4.64 -27.20 4.37
C PRO A 276 3.48 -26.19 4.48
N ARG A 277 2.51 -26.34 3.60
CA ARG A 277 1.30 -25.51 3.59
C ARG A 277 0.11 -26.36 3.98
N PRO A 278 -0.81 -25.85 4.81
CA PRO A 278 -2.09 -26.47 4.98
C PRO A 278 -2.88 -26.41 3.67
N GLU A 279 -3.66 -27.44 3.40
CA GLU A 279 -4.61 -27.40 2.28
C GLU A 279 -5.74 -26.42 2.62
N ALA A 280 -5.92 -25.40 1.79
CA ALA A 280 -6.95 -24.38 1.99
C ALA A 280 -8.24 -24.80 1.28
N ILE A 281 -9.35 -24.85 2.02
CA ILE A 281 -10.68 -25.09 1.47
C ILE A 281 -11.42 -23.74 1.41
N TYR A 282 -11.77 -23.31 0.20
CA TYR A 282 -12.44 -22.04 -0.03
C TYR A 282 -13.96 -22.19 -0.01
N HIS A 283 -14.63 -21.48 0.88
CA HIS A 283 -16.07 -21.40 0.97
C HIS A 283 -16.56 -20.00 0.58
N ASN A 284 -17.36 -19.90 -0.46
CA ASN A 284 -18.00 -18.66 -0.87
C ASN A 284 -19.40 -18.58 -0.27
N GLU A 285 -19.55 -17.80 0.79
CA GLU A 285 -20.83 -17.53 1.43
C GLU A 285 -21.52 -16.34 0.74
N VAL A 286 -22.67 -16.59 0.14
CA VAL A 286 -23.40 -15.59 -0.62
C VAL A 286 -24.60 -15.08 0.16
N ALA A 287 -24.48 -13.87 0.72
CA ALA A 287 -25.62 -13.18 1.32
C ALA A 287 -26.55 -12.62 0.25
N LYS A 288 -27.86 -12.88 0.38
CA LYS A 288 -28.86 -12.24 -0.50
C LYS A 288 -29.09 -10.80 -0.06
N PRO A 289 -29.15 -9.85 -1.00
CA PRO A 289 -29.40 -8.44 -0.67
C PRO A 289 -30.81 -8.27 -0.08
N THR A 290 -30.91 -7.46 0.98
CA THR A 290 -32.18 -7.04 1.57
C THR A 290 -32.95 -6.14 0.63
N GLN A 291 -34.23 -5.91 0.88
CA GLN A 291 -35.02 -4.95 0.09
C GLN A 291 -34.47 -3.53 0.22
N THR A 292 -34.11 -3.13 1.44
CA THR A 292 -33.46 -1.85 1.74
C THR A 292 -32.13 -1.67 1.01
N GLN A 293 -31.32 -2.71 0.95
CA GLN A 293 -30.08 -2.66 0.17
C GLN A 293 -30.31 -2.43 -1.32
N LYS A 294 -31.34 -3.07 -1.91
CA LYS A 294 -31.70 -2.87 -3.32
C LYS A 294 -32.12 -1.43 -3.60
N GLU A 295 -32.90 -0.83 -2.72
CA GLU A 295 -33.33 0.57 -2.83
C GLU A 295 -32.14 1.53 -2.72
N LEU A 296 -31.26 1.33 -1.75
CA LEU A 296 -30.05 2.13 -1.61
C LEU A 296 -29.07 1.97 -2.78
N VAL A 297 -28.97 0.78 -3.39
CA VAL A 297 -28.19 0.57 -4.63
C VAL A 297 -28.78 1.39 -5.77
N GLN A 298 -30.11 1.47 -5.90
CA GLN A 298 -30.75 2.30 -6.90
C GLN A 298 -30.41 3.78 -6.71
N GLU A 299 -30.45 4.30 -5.47
CA GLU A 299 -30.04 5.67 -5.17
C GLU A 299 -28.57 5.92 -5.55
N LEU A 300 -27.66 4.98 -5.25
CA LEU A 300 -26.25 5.07 -5.64
C LEU A 300 -26.07 5.14 -7.16
N SER A 301 -26.88 4.38 -7.91
CA SER A 301 -26.89 4.41 -9.38
C SER A 301 -27.34 5.76 -9.93
N GLU A 302 -28.38 6.34 -9.33
CA GLU A 302 -28.88 7.68 -9.71
C GLU A 302 -27.86 8.78 -9.41
N ARG A 303 -27.19 8.72 -8.24
CA ARG A 303 -26.06 9.60 -7.90
C ARG A 303 -24.92 9.48 -8.91
N ALA A 304 -24.56 8.26 -9.31
CA ALA A 304 -23.51 8.01 -10.29
C ALA A 304 -23.86 8.61 -11.66
N ALA A 305 -25.10 8.46 -12.09
CA ALA A 305 -25.59 9.07 -13.32
C ALA A 305 -25.56 10.61 -13.28
N ALA A 306 -25.92 11.21 -12.14
CA ALA A 306 -25.85 12.65 -11.94
C ALA A 306 -24.41 13.20 -11.99
N VAL A 307 -23.47 12.52 -11.37
CA VAL A 307 -22.03 12.86 -11.44
C VAL A 307 -21.50 12.72 -12.87
N HIS A 308 -21.88 11.66 -13.57
CA HIS A 308 -21.44 11.42 -14.95
C HIS A 308 -21.97 12.50 -15.93
N SER A 309 -23.19 12.99 -15.70
CA SER A 309 -23.80 14.07 -16.49
C SER A 309 -23.37 15.48 -16.06
N ASN A 310 -22.39 15.63 -15.18
CA ASN A 310 -21.90 16.91 -14.60
C ASN A 310 -23.03 17.77 -13.97
N ARG A 311 -24.05 17.13 -13.42
CA ARG A 311 -25.17 17.83 -12.75
C ARG A 311 -24.88 18.15 -11.29
N VAL A 312 -23.81 17.57 -10.72
CA VAL A 312 -23.40 17.76 -9.32
C VAL A 312 -21.95 18.18 -9.27
N ASP A 313 -21.60 19.13 -8.38
CA ASP A 313 -20.21 19.55 -8.17
C ASP A 313 -19.39 18.37 -7.61
N SER A 314 -18.20 18.16 -8.15
CA SER A 314 -17.28 17.09 -7.70
C SER A 314 -16.88 17.18 -6.22
N LYS A 315 -17.06 18.34 -5.58
CA LYS A 315 -16.86 18.54 -4.14
C LYS A 315 -18.04 18.02 -3.31
N GLU A 316 -19.25 18.07 -3.85
CA GLU A 316 -20.46 17.58 -3.18
C GLU A 316 -20.57 16.07 -3.31
N ASP A 317 -20.46 15.53 -4.54
CA ASP A 317 -20.46 14.10 -4.80
C ASP A 317 -19.52 13.73 -5.96
N ASN A 318 -18.97 12.50 -5.90
CA ASN A 318 -18.05 12.00 -6.91
C ASN A 318 -18.02 10.46 -6.91
N MET A 319 -17.51 9.86 -7.98
CA MET A 319 -17.46 8.39 -8.13
C MET A 319 -16.71 7.69 -6.99
N LEU A 320 -15.67 8.32 -6.40
CA LEU A 320 -14.93 7.73 -5.28
C LEU A 320 -15.83 7.61 -4.03
N LYS A 321 -16.57 8.65 -3.71
CA LYS A 321 -17.53 8.67 -2.60
C LYS A 321 -18.63 7.65 -2.81
N ILE A 322 -19.24 7.62 -4.00
CA ILE A 322 -20.31 6.67 -4.37
C ILE A 322 -19.79 5.22 -4.27
N THR A 323 -18.59 4.93 -4.78
CA THR A 323 -17.98 3.60 -4.68
C THR A 323 -17.68 3.21 -3.23
N SER A 324 -17.22 4.15 -2.41
CA SER A 324 -17.02 3.94 -0.97
C SER A 324 -18.34 3.62 -0.27
N ASP A 325 -19.40 4.37 -0.56
CA ASP A 325 -20.74 4.13 0.01
C ASP A 325 -21.29 2.77 -0.45
N GLY A 326 -21.08 2.39 -1.72
CA GLY A 326 -21.46 1.08 -2.25
C GLY A 326 -20.75 -0.08 -1.54
N ARG A 327 -19.45 0.07 -1.22
CA ARG A 327 -18.71 -0.92 -0.44
C ARG A 327 -19.23 -1.03 0.99
N LYS A 328 -19.54 0.10 1.64
CA LYS A 328 -20.14 0.13 2.99
C LYS A 328 -21.49 -0.59 2.98
N LEU A 329 -22.35 -0.25 2.02
CA LEU A 329 -23.67 -0.87 1.84
C LEU A 329 -23.55 -2.37 1.57
N GLY A 330 -22.59 -2.78 0.75
CA GLY A 330 -22.32 -4.19 0.46
C GLY A 330 -21.80 -4.99 1.64
N LEU A 331 -21.28 -4.34 2.69
CA LEU A 331 -20.90 -4.97 3.95
C LEU A 331 -22.07 -4.99 4.92
N ASP A 332 -22.60 -3.81 5.28
CA ASP A 332 -23.73 -3.69 6.18
C ASP A 332 -24.44 -2.33 5.95
N GLN A 333 -25.74 -2.36 5.73
CA GLN A 333 -26.57 -1.16 5.50
C GLN A 333 -26.53 -0.16 6.67
N ARG A 334 -26.30 -0.63 7.90
CA ARG A 334 -26.22 0.18 9.11
C ARG A 334 -24.97 1.08 9.15
N ILE A 335 -23.96 0.83 8.32
CA ILE A 335 -22.82 1.75 8.15
C ILE A 335 -23.25 3.04 7.42
N ILE A 336 -24.25 2.93 6.53
CA ILE A 336 -24.82 4.10 5.82
C ILE A 336 -25.81 4.82 6.73
N ASN A 337 -26.70 4.07 7.37
CA ASN A 337 -27.68 4.61 8.30
C ASN A 337 -27.83 3.67 9.50
N PRO A 338 -27.31 4.06 10.69
CA PRO A 338 -27.36 3.23 11.91
C PRO A 338 -28.78 2.87 12.41
N TYR A 339 -29.79 3.57 11.92
CA TYR A 339 -31.19 3.33 12.30
C TYR A 339 -31.87 2.23 11.48
N LEU A 340 -31.19 1.71 10.45
CA LEU A 340 -31.69 0.59 9.66
C LEU A 340 -31.66 -0.71 10.48
N PRO A 341 -32.59 -1.65 10.21
CA PRO A 341 -32.66 -2.89 10.97
C PRO A 341 -31.46 -3.81 10.71
N ASP A 342 -31.12 -4.60 11.71
CA ASP A 342 -30.22 -5.74 11.56
C ASP A 342 -31.01 -6.93 11.00
N GLU A 343 -30.87 -7.17 9.73
CA GLU A 343 -31.60 -8.27 9.06
C GLU A 343 -30.81 -9.57 9.08
N SER A 344 -31.51 -10.68 9.33
CA SER A 344 -30.92 -12.02 9.26
C SER A 344 -30.41 -12.34 7.84
N GLY A 345 -29.31 -13.11 7.74
CA GLY A 345 -28.74 -13.51 6.45
C GLY A 345 -27.88 -12.46 5.75
N THR A 346 -27.55 -11.36 6.42
CA THR A 346 -26.52 -10.40 5.97
C THR A 346 -25.12 -11.00 6.05
N LYS A 347 -24.15 -10.44 5.35
CA LYS A 347 -22.74 -10.89 5.39
C LYS A 347 -22.21 -10.98 6.83
N VAL A 348 -22.50 -9.96 7.63
CA VAL A 348 -22.05 -9.89 9.02
C VAL A 348 -22.65 -11.03 9.84
N ASN A 349 -23.95 -11.28 9.70
CA ASN A 349 -24.64 -12.36 10.41
C ASN A 349 -24.18 -13.75 9.98
N LEU A 350 -24.00 -14.00 8.67
CA LEU A 350 -23.43 -15.24 8.16
C LEU A 350 -22.00 -15.48 8.67
N CYS A 351 -21.18 -14.43 8.75
CA CYS A 351 -19.85 -14.53 9.32
C CYS A 351 -19.92 -14.92 10.82
N VAL A 352 -20.77 -14.27 11.59
CA VAL A 352 -20.98 -14.58 13.02
C VAL A 352 -21.39 -16.03 13.21
N ASP A 353 -22.34 -16.53 12.42
CA ASP A 353 -22.81 -17.92 12.48
C ASP A 353 -21.68 -18.89 12.17
N ASN A 354 -20.87 -18.65 11.14
CA ASN A 354 -19.72 -19.46 10.80
C ASN A 354 -18.66 -19.45 11.90
N VAL A 355 -18.33 -18.27 12.44
CA VAL A 355 -17.37 -18.13 13.54
C VAL A 355 -17.83 -18.90 14.77
N LEU A 356 -19.11 -18.80 15.16
CA LEU A 356 -19.69 -19.53 16.29
C LEU A 356 -19.65 -21.04 16.09
N ARG A 357 -19.98 -21.52 14.89
CA ARG A 357 -19.91 -22.94 14.55
C ARG A 357 -18.50 -23.48 14.68
N ILE A 358 -17.52 -22.84 14.01
CA ILE A 358 -16.11 -23.26 14.03
C ILE A 358 -15.50 -23.12 15.42
N TRP A 359 -15.89 -22.09 16.19
CA TRP A 359 -15.46 -21.95 17.59
C TRP A 359 -15.89 -23.10 18.46
N ARG A 360 -17.13 -23.60 18.28
CA ARG A 360 -17.64 -24.78 19.01
C ARG A 360 -16.92 -26.05 18.59
N GLU A 361 -16.78 -26.28 17.29
CA GLU A 361 -16.10 -27.44 16.70
C GLU A 361 -14.63 -27.53 17.14
N GLY A 362 -13.92 -26.39 17.17
CA GLY A 362 -12.51 -26.30 17.53
C GLY A 362 -12.24 -26.08 19.03
N ALA A 363 -13.21 -26.35 19.92
CA ALA A 363 -13.07 -26.03 21.34
C ALA A 363 -12.01 -26.86 22.07
N ALA A 364 -11.90 -28.15 21.75
CA ALA A 364 -10.96 -29.08 22.38
C ALA A 364 -9.50 -28.66 22.19
N ASP A 365 -9.16 -28.22 20.98
CA ASP A 365 -7.79 -27.81 20.59
C ASP A 365 -7.55 -26.31 20.71
N ARG A 366 -8.55 -25.56 21.18
CA ARG A 366 -8.51 -24.09 21.24
C ARG A 366 -8.12 -23.44 19.88
N LEU A 367 -8.71 -23.95 18.80
CA LEU A 367 -8.44 -23.45 17.47
C LEU A 367 -8.83 -21.99 17.32
N THR A 368 -8.06 -21.25 16.51
CA THR A 368 -8.18 -19.80 16.34
C THR A 368 -8.72 -19.45 14.97
N GLN A 369 -9.35 -18.29 14.87
CA GLN A 369 -9.92 -17.75 13.63
C GLN A 369 -9.51 -16.29 13.45
N LEU A 370 -9.28 -15.87 12.22
CA LEU A 370 -9.01 -14.48 11.86
C LEU A 370 -10.18 -13.92 11.06
N ILE A 371 -10.58 -12.67 11.37
CA ILE A 371 -11.61 -11.96 10.63
C ILE A 371 -10.98 -10.70 10.03
N PHE A 372 -10.95 -10.61 8.70
CA PHE A 372 -10.47 -9.43 7.98
C PHE A 372 -11.63 -8.52 7.60
N CYS A 373 -11.53 -7.25 8.00
CA CYS A 373 -12.47 -6.21 7.63
C CYS A 373 -11.76 -4.85 7.59
N ASP A 374 -11.69 -4.25 6.41
CA ASP A 374 -11.04 -2.94 6.19
C ASP A 374 -12.00 -1.78 6.37
N ILE A 375 -13.31 -2.05 6.31
CA ILE A 375 -14.35 -1.05 6.44
C ILE A 375 -14.86 -1.01 7.88
N SER A 376 -15.23 0.19 8.36
CA SER A 376 -15.79 0.39 9.71
C SER A 376 -14.86 -0.02 10.86
N THR A 377 -13.53 0.23 10.69
CA THR A 377 -12.55 -0.06 11.74
C THR A 377 -12.80 0.77 13.01
N PRO A 378 -12.51 0.24 14.22
CA PRO A 378 -12.71 0.96 15.46
C PRO A 378 -11.91 2.27 15.47
N LYS A 379 -12.53 3.37 15.92
CA LYS A 379 -11.84 4.63 16.12
C LYS A 379 -10.84 4.46 17.27
N SER A 380 -9.59 4.84 17.07
CA SER A 380 -8.59 4.90 18.13
C SER A 380 -9.07 5.86 19.22
N GLN A 381 -9.29 5.40 20.43
CA GLN A 381 -9.47 6.25 21.59
C GLN A 381 -8.14 6.90 21.95
N ALA A 382 -7.76 7.95 21.23
CA ALA A 382 -6.70 8.84 21.69
C ALA A 382 -7.31 9.76 22.78
N PRO A 383 -6.67 9.93 23.96
CA PRO A 383 -7.14 10.88 24.95
C PRO A 383 -7.10 12.28 24.31
N VAL A 384 -8.24 12.94 24.30
CA VAL A 384 -8.37 14.34 23.88
C VAL A 384 -7.58 15.20 24.88
N ARG A 385 -6.32 15.46 24.60
CA ARG A 385 -5.60 16.57 25.19
C ARG A 385 -6.03 17.83 24.45
N LYS A 386 -7.01 18.53 25.02
CA LYS A 386 -7.22 19.95 24.74
C LYS A 386 -5.97 20.70 25.21
N THR A 387 -5.12 21.06 24.30
CA THR A 387 -4.19 22.18 24.46
C THR A 387 -4.51 23.16 23.35
N LEU A 388 -5.11 24.28 23.76
CA LEU A 388 -5.12 25.53 23.01
C LEU A 388 -3.66 25.96 22.83
N SER A 389 -3.28 26.22 21.63
CA SER A 389 -2.40 27.24 21.08
C SER A 389 -1.48 26.69 19.98
N GLU A 390 -1.47 27.51 18.95
CA GLU A 390 -0.50 27.64 17.86
C GLU A 390 -0.72 26.83 16.60
N GLN A 391 -1.29 27.56 15.65
CA GLN A 391 -1.28 27.33 14.22
C GLN A 391 0.17 27.11 13.74
N SER A 392 0.43 25.96 13.19
CA SER A 392 1.47 25.78 12.18
C SER A 392 0.92 24.82 11.12
N ASP A 393 0.54 25.42 10.00
CA ASP A 393 0.20 24.76 8.76
C ASP A 393 1.38 23.94 8.26
N PHE A 394 1.29 22.61 8.33
CA PHE A 394 1.85 21.68 7.34
C PHE A 394 1.26 20.29 7.57
N PRO A 395 0.57 19.69 6.59
CA PRO A 395 0.12 18.32 6.69
C PRO A 395 1.32 17.38 6.58
N SER A 396 1.64 16.71 7.68
CA SER A 396 2.52 15.54 7.64
C SER A 396 1.83 14.46 6.82
N THR A 397 2.37 14.18 5.63
CA THR A 397 2.00 13.04 4.80
C THR A 397 2.45 11.73 5.47
N GLN A 398 1.73 11.33 6.50
CA GLN A 398 1.62 9.90 6.78
C GLN A 398 0.76 9.34 5.63
N SER A 399 1.15 8.20 5.08
CA SER A 399 0.35 7.41 4.15
C SER A 399 -0.90 6.91 4.88
N ALA A 400 -1.80 7.84 5.20
CA ALA A 400 -3.14 7.51 5.59
C ALA A 400 -3.82 6.95 4.35
N ASP A 401 -4.36 5.76 4.46
CA ASP A 401 -5.32 5.23 3.51
C ASP A 401 -6.32 6.37 3.22
N PRO A 402 -6.46 6.84 1.96
CA PRO A 402 -7.40 7.90 1.63
C PRO A 402 -8.84 7.59 2.07
N LEU A 403 -9.16 6.30 2.28
CA LEU A 403 -10.43 5.83 2.82
C LEU A 403 -10.58 6.06 4.33
N ALA A 404 -9.52 6.13 5.11
CA ALA A 404 -9.62 6.39 6.54
C ALA A 404 -10.15 7.81 6.82
N ALA A 405 -9.87 8.77 5.93
CA ALA A 405 -10.38 10.13 6.02
C ALA A 405 -11.88 10.26 5.64
N LEU A 406 -12.41 9.36 4.80
CA LEU A 406 -13.81 9.33 4.39
C LEU A 406 -14.74 8.63 5.41
N ASN A 407 -14.18 7.93 6.39
CA ASN A 407 -14.93 7.22 7.44
C ASN A 407 -15.33 8.10 8.64
N SER A 408 -15.13 9.40 8.60
CA SER A 408 -15.44 10.35 9.69
C SER A 408 -16.89 10.83 9.71
N SER A 409 -17.87 9.97 9.44
CA SER A 409 -19.25 10.26 9.85
C SER A 409 -19.44 9.88 11.31
N ASP A 410 -20.12 10.72 12.07
CA ASP A 410 -20.37 10.65 13.52
C ASP A 410 -21.29 9.48 13.96
N SER A 411 -21.29 8.33 13.28
CA SER A 411 -22.08 7.19 13.67
C SER A 411 -21.40 6.40 14.78
N SER A 412 -22.10 6.17 15.88
CA SER A 412 -21.65 5.32 16.99
C SER A 412 -21.56 3.83 16.62
N PHE A 413 -22.06 3.42 15.43
CA PHE A 413 -22.09 2.04 14.96
C PHE A 413 -20.77 1.66 14.28
N THR A 414 -20.17 0.53 14.71
CA THR A 414 -19.09 -0.11 14.00
C THR A 414 -19.39 -1.60 13.80
N VAL A 415 -19.01 -2.16 12.66
CA VAL A 415 -19.15 -3.59 12.37
C VAL A 415 -18.33 -4.43 13.36
N TYR A 416 -17.20 -3.91 13.83
CA TYR A 416 -16.35 -4.58 14.82
C TYR A 416 -17.06 -4.80 16.15
N ASP A 417 -17.71 -3.75 16.68
CA ASP A 417 -18.44 -3.82 17.95
C ASP A 417 -19.70 -4.66 17.80
N ASP A 418 -20.39 -4.61 16.67
CA ASP A 418 -21.55 -5.45 16.38
C ASP A 418 -21.18 -6.93 16.35
N ILE A 419 -20.11 -7.30 15.64
CA ILE A 419 -19.61 -8.68 15.61
C ILE A 419 -19.20 -9.13 17.01
N ARG A 420 -18.43 -8.36 17.77
CA ARG A 420 -18.06 -8.67 19.16
C ARG A 420 -19.30 -8.93 20.00
N GLY A 421 -20.27 -8.04 19.97
CA GLY A 421 -21.51 -8.18 20.72
C GLY A 421 -22.28 -9.45 20.38
N LYS A 422 -22.40 -9.77 19.09
CA LYS A 422 -23.08 -11.00 18.62
C LYS A 422 -22.34 -12.28 19.01
N LEU A 423 -21.00 -12.28 18.93
CA LEU A 423 -20.18 -13.42 19.33
C LEU A 423 -20.27 -13.67 20.85
N ILE A 424 -20.28 -12.61 21.66
CA ILE A 424 -20.48 -12.72 23.12
C ILE A 424 -21.88 -13.24 23.40
N ALA A 425 -22.92 -12.70 22.76
CA ALA A 425 -24.28 -13.20 22.88
C ALA A 425 -24.44 -14.67 22.44
N GLY A 426 -23.62 -15.12 21.48
CA GLY A 426 -23.53 -16.50 21.02
C GLY A 426 -22.75 -17.45 21.96
N GLY A 427 -22.21 -16.93 23.08
CA GLY A 427 -21.54 -17.67 24.13
C GLY A 427 -20.02 -17.67 24.11
N ILE A 428 -19.37 -16.88 23.24
CA ILE A 428 -17.91 -16.74 23.28
C ILE A 428 -17.52 -15.80 24.43
N PRO A 429 -16.63 -16.20 25.35
CA PRO A 429 -16.11 -15.31 26.38
C PRO A 429 -15.39 -14.09 25.77
N GLU A 430 -15.62 -12.90 26.34
CA GLU A 430 -15.07 -11.66 25.82
C GLU A 430 -13.53 -11.69 25.73
N GLU A 431 -12.85 -12.31 26.67
CA GLU A 431 -11.39 -12.47 26.70
C GLU A 431 -10.82 -13.32 25.54
N GLN A 432 -11.68 -14.09 24.86
CA GLN A 432 -11.30 -14.86 23.67
C GLN A 432 -11.42 -14.07 22.36
N ILE A 433 -11.93 -12.84 22.41
CA ILE A 433 -12.13 -11.96 21.26
C ILE A 433 -11.21 -10.75 21.39
N ALA A 434 -10.44 -10.43 20.36
CA ALA A 434 -9.58 -9.26 20.37
C ALA A 434 -9.57 -8.53 19.01
N PHE A 435 -9.36 -7.22 19.05
CA PHE A 435 -9.11 -6.41 17.87
C PHE A 435 -7.63 -6.00 17.81
N ILE A 436 -6.99 -6.22 16.68
CA ILE A 436 -5.60 -5.76 16.47
C ILE A 436 -5.43 -4.25 16.73
N HIS A 437 -6.51 -3.49 16.55
CA HIS A 437 -6.55 -2.04 16.74
C HIS A 437 -6.37 -1.62 18.21
N GLU A 438 -6.61 -2.51 19.15
CA GLU A 438 -6.41 -2.29 20.59
C GLU A 438 -4.93 -2.42 20.99
N ALA A 439 -4.13 -3.12 20.17
CA ALA A 439 -2.69 -3.30 20.37
C ALA A 439 -1.87 -2.17 19.71
N ASN A 440 -1.87 -0.98 20.31
CA ASN A 440 -1.27 0.23 19.73
C ASN A 440 0.26 0.31 19.84
N THR A 441 0.91 -0.62 20.54
CA THR A 441 2.37 -0.68 20.70
C THR A 441 2.89 -2.05 20.26
N GLU A 442 4.14 -2.13 19.83
CA GLU A 442 4.76 -3.40 19.42
C GLU A 442 4.76 -4.43 20.56
N ALA A 443 4.99 -3.99 21.80
CA ALA A 443 4.91 -4.88 22.97
C ALA A 443 3.51 -5.51 23.14
N ARG A 444 2.45 -4.68 23.01
CA ARG A 444 1.07 -5.17 23.08
C ARG A 444 0.71 -6.09 21.92
N LYS A 445 1.24 -5.83 20.72
CA LYS A 445 1.05 -6.74 19.58
C LYS A 445 1.71 -8.08 19.81
N LYS A 446 2.97 -8.09 20.29
CA LYS A 446 3.67 -9.34 20.64
C LYS A 446 2.90 -10.15 21.69
N GLU A 447 2.39 -9.49 22.73
CA GLU A 447 1.56 -10.12 23.74
C GLU A 447 0.26 -10.70 23.16
N LEU A 448 -0.44 -9.91 22.32
CA LEU A 448 -1.67 -10.35 21.66
C LEU A 448 -1.41 -11.57 20.76
N PHE A 449 -0.36 -11.54 19.94
CA PHE A 449 -0.01 -12.67 19.09
C PHE A 449 0.38 -13.92 19.90
N ALA A 450 1.05 -13.75 21.04
CA ALA A 450 1.30 -14.87 21.95
C ALA A 450 0.00 -15.47 22.50
N LYS A 451 -0.97 -14.64 22.89
CA LYS A 451 -2.30 -15.10 23.34
C LYS A 451 -3.07 -15.82 22.22
N VAL A 452 -2.94 -15.40 20.97
CA VAL A 452 -3.54 -16.09 19.82
C VAL A 452 -2.87 -17.45 19.61
N ARG A 453 -1.54 -17.52 19.57
CA ARG A 453 -0.81 -18.81 19.41
C ARG A 453 -1.13 -19.84 20.50
N THR A 454 -1.37 -19.40 21.72
CA THR A 454 -1.74 -20.30 22.83
C THR A 454 -3.23 -20.63 22.87
N GLY A 455 -4.06 -20.00 22.02
CA GLY A 455 -5.51 -20.18 22.02
C GLY A 455 -6.23 -19.52 23.20
N GLN A 456 -5.58 -18.56 23.89
CA GLN A 456 -6.26 -17.71 24.87
C GLN A 456 -7.20 -16.73 24.16
N VAL A 457 -6.73 -16.09 23.10
CA VAL A 457 -7.56 -15.35 22.16
C VAL A 457 -7.83 -16.28 20.97
N ARG A 458 -9.10 -16.59 20.75
CA ARG A 458 -9.51 -17.52 19.69
C ARG A 458 -10.06 -16.81 18.46
N ILE A 459 -10.52 -15.56 18.60
CA ILE A 459 -11.03 -14.74 17.52
C ILE A 459 -10.20 -13.44 17.49
N LEU A 460 -9.45 -13.24 16.41
CA LEU A 460 -8.73 -12.00 16.17
C LEU A 460 -9.32 -11.29 14.95
N MET A 461 -9.74 -10.04 15.13
CA MET A 461 -10.30 -9.24 14.05
C MET A 461 -9.43 -8.02 13.74
N GLY A 462 -9.25 -7.72 12.46
CA GLY A 462 -8.48 -6.57 12.04
C GLY A 462 -8.54 -6.24 10.55
N SER A 463 -7.87 -5.16 10.19
CA SER A 463 -7.73 -4.74 8.79
C SER A 463 -6.52 -5.39 8.12
N THR A 464 -6.57 -5.52 6.79
CA THR A 464 -5.45 -6.01 5.96
C THR A 464 -4.16 -5.29 6.30
N PHE A 465 -4.19 -3.96 6.39
CA PHE A 465 -3.02 -3.16 6.70
C PHE A 465 -2.34 -3.52 8.03
N LYS A 466 -3.11 -3.92 9.05
CA LYS A 466 -2.58 -4.26 10.38
C LYS A 466 -2.29 -5.74 10.56
N MET A 467 -2.96 -6.60 9.80
CA MET A 467 -2.89 -8.06 9.95
C MET A 467 -2.33 -8.79 8.72
N GLY A 468 -2.35 -8.18 7.52
CA GLY A 468 -1.98 -8.85 6.28
C GLY A 468 -0.50 -9.16 6.09
N ALA A 469 0.40 -8.59 6.91
CA ALA A 469 1.82 -8.87 6.82
C ALA A 469 2.47 -9.01 8.19
N GLY A 470 3.38 -9.98 8.34
CA GLY A 470 4.23 -10.13 9.51
C GLY A 470 3.56 -10.66 10.78
N MET A 471 2.35 -11.23 10.67
CA MET A 471 1.73 -11.95 11.79
C MET A 471 2.21 -13.39 11.81
N ASN A 472 2.72 -13.83 12.96
CA ASN A 472 3.04 -15.24 13.20
C ASN A 472 2.03 -15.78 14.23
N VAL A 473 0.83 -16.19 13.75
CA VAL A 473 -0.30 -16.67 14.58
C VAL A 473 -0.90 -17.97 14.05
N GLN A 474 -0.18 -18.68 13.18
CA GLN A 474 -0.71 -19.82 12.42
C GLN A 474 -0.85 -21.11 13.24
N ASP A 475 -0.19 -21.24 14.40
CA ASP A 475 -0.07 -22.49 15.15
C ASP A 475 -1.41 -23.19 15.42
N ARG A 476 -2.49 -22.43 15.62
CA ARG A 476 -3.84 -22.93 15.90
C ARG A 476 -4.88 -22.41 14.93
N LEU A 477 -4.46 -21.79 13.84
CA LEU A 477 -5.36 -21.15 12.87
C LEU A 477 -6.10 -22.21 12.06
N ILE A 478 -7.44 -22.18 12.13
CA ILE A 478 -8.32 -23.09 11.38
C ILE A 478 -9.13 -22.37 10.30
N ALA A 479 -9.43 -21.09 10.46
CA ALA A 479 -10.26 -20.37 9.50
C ALA A 479 -9.86 -18.90 9.37
N LEU A 480 -10.01 -18.40 8.14
CA LEU A 480 -9.95 -17.00 7.76
C LEU A 480 -11.32 -16.57 7.25
N HIS A 481 -11.80 -15.42 7.67
CA HIS A 481 -13.07 -14.85 7.23
C HIS A 481 -12.80 -13.50 6.56
N ASP A 482 -13.03 -13.41 5.26
CA ASP A 482 -12.92 -12.18 4.49
C ASP A 482 -14.30 -11.53 4.37
N LEU A 483 -14.58 -10.52 5.20
CA LEU A 483 -15.86 -9.81 5.19
C LEU A 483 -15.98 -8.80 4.04
N ASP A 484 -14.88 -8.18 3.69
CA ASP A 484 -14.81 -7.23 2.59
C ASP A 484 -13.67 -7.56 1.63
N CYS A 485 -13.79 -7.10 0.39
CA CYS A 485 -12.76 -7.25 -0.61
C CYS A 485 -11.83 -6.02 -0.58
N PRO A 486 -10.51 -6.20 -0.44
CA PRO A 486 -9.56 -5.10 -0.56
C PRO A 486 -9.54 -4.56 -2.00
N TRP A 487 -8.96 -3.35 -2.18
CA TRP A 487 -8.87 -2.72 -3.49
C TRP A 487 -7.88 -3.40 -4.45
N ARG A 488 -6.91 -4.11 -3.92
CA ARG A 488 -5.84 -4.74 -4.69
C ARG A 488 -5.91 -6.25 -4.54
N PRO A 489 -5.81 -7.00 -5.65
CA PRO A 489 -5.74 -8.47 -5.58
C PRO A 489 -4.60 -8.97 -4.67
N GLY A 490 -3.42 -8.34 -4.73
CA GLY A 490 -2.29 -8.70 -3.88
C GLY A 490 -2.54 -8.52 -2.38
N ASP A 491 -3.41 -7.59 -1.98
CA ASP A 491 -3.79 -7.44 -0.57
C ASP A 491 -4.65 -8.64 -0.10
N LEU A 492 -5.41 -9.27 -1.01
CA LEU A 492 -6.16 -10.49 -0.71
C LEU A 492 -5.23 -11.70 -0.59
N GLU A 493 -4.24 -11.82 -1.47
CA GLU A 493 -3.22 -12.87 -1.38
C GLU A 493 -2.39 -12.77 -0.09
N GLN A 494 -2.15 -11.56 0.43
CA GLN A 494 -1.46 -11.36 1.70
C GLN A 494 -2.28 -11.77 2.93
N ARG A 495 -3.62 -11.92 2.81
CA ARG A 495 -4.47 -12.42 3.90
C ARG A 495 -4.39 -13.95 4.03
N SER A 496 -4.18 -14.64 2.90
CA SER A 496 -4.10 -16.10 2.78
C SER A 496 -2.67 -16.59 2.97
#